data_d7654aefbff62a8fafe8d8a689b9620d
#
_entry.id   d7654aefbff62a8fafe8d8a689b9620d
#
_cell.length_a   1.000
_cell.length_b   1.000
_cell.length_c   1.000
_cell.angle_alpha   90.00
_cell.angle_beta   90.00
_cell.angle_gamma   90.00
#
_symmetry.space_group_name_H-M   'P 1'
#
loop_
_entity.id
_entity.type
_entity.pdbx_description
1 polymer ?
#
loop_
_entity_poly.entity_id
_entity_poly.type
_entity_poly.pdbx_seq_one_letter_code
_entity_poly.pdbx_strand_id
1 'polypeptide(L)'
;MPDLNKEKGKFYIVDEGILPEAILKTARIKELLAKYKEMTVNDAVEEVGLSRSAFYKYRDGVFPFYEATKAKIITMQISMDNKAGTLSNCINTIARANGNILTINQGIPIQNVAIATIAFETAHMDQSLETVMDIINQLSGVLSVEIVGQS
;
A
#
# COMPACT_ATOMS: atom_id res chain seq x y z
N MET A 1 10.47 13.62 7.99
CA MET A 1 10.63 12.98 6.69
C MET A 1 11.79 13.58 5.96
N PRO A 2 12.74 12.79 5.50
CA PRO A 2 13.75 13.35 4.62
C PRO A 2 13.05 13.86 3.36
N ASP A 3 13.34 15.07 3.01
CA ASP A 3 12.84 15.68 1.80
C ASP A 3 13.59 15.04 0.61
N LEU A 4 12.95 14.05 -0.02
CA LEU A 4 13.49 13.35 -1.18
C LEU A 4 13.74 14.29 -2.38
N ASN A 5 13.31 15.54 -2.27
CA ASN A 5 13.44 16.55 -3.31
C ASN A 5 14.68 17.45 -3.15
N LYS A 6 15.40 17.33 -2.04
CA LYS A 6 16.52 18.25 -1.74
C LYS A 6 17.85 17.87 -2.36
N GLU A 7 18.03 16.62 -2.76
CA GLU A 7 19.24 16.19 -3.43
C GLU A 7 18.86 15.36 -4.66
N LYS A 8 19.42 15.73 -5.79
CA LYS A 8 19.32 14.97 -7.05
C LYS A 8 20.15 13.67 -6.96
N GLY A 9 19.91 12.88 -5.90
CA GLY A 9 20.55 11.59 -5.70
C GLY A 9 19.87 10.52 -6.56
N LYS A 10 20.67 9.61 -7.10
CA LYS A 10 20.15 8.41 -7.75
C LYS A 10 19.91 7.34 -6.69
N PHE A 11 18.81 6.61 -6.81
CA PHE A 11 18.50 5.45 -5.96
C PHE A 11 18.71 4.17 -6.77
N TYR A 12 19.17 3.14 -6.07
CA TYR A 12 19.36 1.82 -6.64
C TYR A 12 18.52 0.81 -5.86
N ILE A 13 17.91 -0.12 -6.57
CA ILE A 13 17.28 -1.28 -5.95
C ILE A 13 18.34 -2.37 -5.89
N VAL A 14 18.61 -2.88 -4.68
CA VAL A 14 19.64 -3.86 -4.43
C VAL A 14 19.04 -5.04 -3.66
N ASP A 15 19.38 -6.25 -4.11
CA ASP A 15 18.97 -7.48 -3.43
C ASP A 15 19.54 -7.52 -2.00
N GLU A 16 18.70 -7.91 -1.04
CA GLU A 16 19.07 -8.00 0.37
C GLU A 16 20.30 -8.89 0.60
N GLY A 17 20.40 -9.99 -0.17
CA GLY A 17 21.48 -10.95 -0.02
C GLY A 17 22.88 -10.44 -0.29
N ILE A 18 23.04 -9.31 -0.98
CA ILE A 18 24.34 -8.71 -1.28
C ILE A 18 24.61 -7.41 -0.51
N LEU A 19 23.65 -6.96 0.33
CA LEU A 19 23.84 -5.75 1.12
C LEU A 19 24.84 -5.98 2.25
N PRO A 20 25.72 -4.99 2.53
CA PRO A 20 26.55 -5.00 3.72
C PRO A 20 25.71 -5.09 5.00
N GLU A 21 26.26 -5.76 6.00
CA GLU A 21 25.56 -6.01 7.28
C GLU A 21 25.09 -4.72 7.96
N ALA A 22 25.91 -3.66 7.96
CA ALA A 22 25.53 -2.39 8.57
C ALA A 22 24.30 -1.75 7.91
N ILE A 23 24.12 -1.91 6.61
CA ILE A 23 22.98 -1.38 5.87
C ILE A 23 21.72 -2.22 6.17
N LEU A 24 21.83 -3.53 6.20
CA LEU A 24 20.75 -4.43 6.60
C LEU A 24 20.27 -4.15 8.03
N LYS A 25 21.21 -3.98 8.95
CA LYS A 25 20.90 -3.64 10.35
C LYS A 25 20.23 -2.28 10.47
N THR A 26 20.67 -1.30 9.68
CA THR A 26 20.02 0.02 9.63
C THR A 26 18.56 -0.09 9.17
N ALA A 27 18.30 -0.86 8.12
CA ALA A 27 16.93 -1.11 7.65
C ALA A 27 16.07 -1.77 8.73
N ARG A 28 16.62 -2.78 9.42
CA ARG A 28 15.95 -3.49 10.50
C ARG A 28 15.62 -2.58 11.69
N ILE A 29 16.53 -1.68 12.05
CA ILE A 29 16.29 -0.69 13.11
C ILE A 29 15.13 0.23 12.73
N LYS A 30 15.10 0.72 11.50
CA LYS A 30 14.00 1.55 11.01
C LYS A 30 12.65 0.84 11.07
N GLU A 31 12.62 -0.44 10.72
CA GLU A 31 11.42 -1.27 10.84
C GLU A 31 10.94 -1.39 12.29
N LEU A 32 11.86 -1.64 13.23
CA LEU A 32 11.53 -1.72 14.64
C LEU A 32 10.97 -0.40 15.18
N LEU A 33 11.59 0.72 14.83
CA LEU A 33 11.15 2.05 15.26
C LEU A 33 9.77 2.42 14.69
N ALA A 34 9.47 1.97 13.47
CA ALA A 34 8.16 2.16 12.85
C ALA A 34 7.08 1.28 13.50
N LYS A 35 7.43 0.06 13.89
CA LYS A 35 6.49 -0.92 14.46
C LYS A 35 6.19 -0.65 15.93
N TYR A 36 7.20 -0.27 16.71
CA TYR A 36 7.07 -0.07 18.16
C TYR A 36 7.27 1.41 18.50
N LYS A 37 6.18 2.10 18.76
CA LYS A 37 6.18 3.56 18.99
C LYS A 37 6.97 4.00 20.23
N GLU A 38 7.06 3.13 21.24
CA GLU A 38 7.76 3.42 22.49
C GLU A 38 9.24 3.05 22.45
N MET A 39 9.68 2.37 21.41
CA MET A 39 11.07 1.96 21.27
C MET A 39 11.95 3.17 20.94
N THR A 40 13.05 3.32 21.68
CA THR A 40 14.04 4.37 21.41
C THR A 40 15.09 3.87 20.42
N VAL A 41 15.84 4.80 19.83
CA VAL A 41 16.98 4.46 18.95
C VAL A 41 17.99 3.60 19.71
N ASN A 42 18.25 3.91 20.99
CA ASN A 42 19.17 3.12 21.82
C ASN A 42 18.71 1.67 21.98
N ASP A 43 17.42 1.47 22.22
CA ASP A 43 16.85 0.13 22.33
C ASP A 43 17.00 -0.67 21.03
N ALA A 44 16.70 -0.02 19.90
CA ALA A 44 16.73 -0.66 18.60
C ALA A 44 18.16 -1.03 18.15
N VAL A 45 19.13 -0.12 18.33
CA VAL A 45 20.53 -0.41 17.96
C VAL A 45 21.13 -1.51 18.84
N GLU A 46 20.77 -1.54 20.12
CA GLU A 46 21.19 -2.59 21.03
C GLU A 46 20.61 -3.95 20.64
N GLU A 47 19.32 -4.00 20.34
CA GLU A 47 18.62 -5.23 19.94
C GLU A 47 19.19 -5.81 18.64
N VAL A 48 19.46 -4.96 17.66
CA VAL A 48 19.97 -5.39 16.35
C VAL A 48 21.48 -5.63 16.36
N GLY A 49 22.21 -5.02 17.28
CA GLY A 49 23.66 -5.14 17.38
C GLY A 49 24.41 -4.22 16.41
N LEU A 50 23.98 -2.97 16.30
CA LEU A 50 24.64 -1.94 15.51
C LEU A 50 25.02 -0.78 16.43
N SER A 51 26.15 -0.10 16.16
CA SER A 51 26.51 1.11 16.91
C SER A 51 25.61 2.28 16.52
N ARG A 52 25.40 3.22 17.46
CA ARG A 52 24.62 4.43 17.17
C ARG A 52 25.24 5.24 16.04
N SER A 53 26.57 5.37 16.03
CA SER A 53 27.26 6.13 14.99
C SER A 53 27.07 5.52 13.61
N ALA A 54 27.10 4.20 13.49
CA ALA A 54 26.83 3.51 12.22
C ALA A 54 25.37 3.72 11.77
N PHE A 55 24.43 3.63 12.70
CA PHE A 55 23.01 3.90 12.40
C PHE A 55 22.81 5.32 11.86
N TYR A 56 23.34 6.32 12.56
CA TYR A 56 23.20 7.72 12.12
C TYR A 56 23.93 8.00 10.80
N LYS A 57 25.01 7.28 10.50
CA LYS A 57 25.70 7.38 9.22
C LYS A 57 24.84 6.97 8.04
N TYR A 58 24.06 5.90 8.19
CA TYR A 58 23.29 5.30 7.09
C TYR A 58 21.79 5.64 7.13
N ARG A 59 21.31 6.22 8.23
CA ARG A 59 19.88 6.45 8.48
C ARG A 59 19.16 7.15 7.32
N ASP A 60 19.76 8.19 6.76
CA ASP A 60 19.11 9.03 5.77
C ASP A 60 19.21 8.49 4.35
N GLY A 61 19.98 7.42 4.14
CA GLY A 61 20.18 6.80 2.84
C GLY A 61 19.52 5.43 2.68
N VAL A 62 18.93 4.88 3.74
CA VAL A 62 18.30 3.55 3.73
C VAL A 62 16.81 3.68 3.99
N PHE A 63 16.02 3.25 3.03
CA PHE A 63 14.56 3.30 3.10
C PHE A 63 13.98 1.91 2.81
N PRO A 64 13.10 1.36 3.66
CA PRO A 64 12.36 0.16 3.30
C PRO A 64 11.58 0.38 2.00
N PHE A 65 11.75 -0.52 1.05
CA PHE A 65 11.13 -0.37 -0.28
C PHE A 65 9.60 -0.31 -0.20
N TYR A 66 8.99 -1.08 0.71
CA TYR A 66 7.55 -1.05 0.87
C TYR A 66 7.03 0.27 1.45
N GLU A 67 7.85 1.06 2.16
CA GLU A 67 7.45 2.41 2.60
C GLU A 67 7.34 3.38 1.42
N ALA A 68 8.20 3.21 0.42
CA ALA A 68 8.11 3.99 -0.81
C ALA A 68 6.88 3.60 -1.63
N THR A 69 6.35 2.37 -1.43
CA THR A 69 5.14 1.86 -2.11
C THR A 69 3.90 1.84 -1.20
N LYS A 70 4.05 2.19 0.06
CA LYS A 70 3.12 1.94 1.18
C LYS A 70 1.80 2.70 1.09
N ALA A 71 1.71 3.72 0.30
CA ALA A 71 0.50 4.52 0.24
C ALA A 71 -0.10 4.53 -1.16
N LYS A 72 -0.22 3.38 -1.79
CA LYS A 72 -1.01 3.31 -3.01
C LYS A 72 -2.49 3.31 -2.65
N ILE A 73 -3.11 4.41 -2.95
CA ILE A 73 -4.56 4.51 -2.99
C ILE A 73 -4.97 4.24 -4.42
N ILE A 74 -5.78 3.21 -4.60
CA ILE A 74 -6.36 2.85 -5.89
C ILE A 74 -7.79 3.37 -5.91
N THR A 75 -8.14 4.01 -7.00
CA THR A 75 -9.53 4.39 -7.28
C THR A 75 -10.05 3.51 -8.41
N MET A 76 -11.06 2.72 -8.09
CA MET A 76 -11.68 1.76 -8.99
C MET A 76 -13.06 2.26 -9.38
N GLN A 77 -13.38 2.21 -10.65
CA GLN A 77 -14.72 2.51 -11.15
C GLN A 77 -15.39 1.21 -11.60
N ILE A 78 -16.60 0.99 -11.13
CA ILE A 78 -17.38 -0.21 -11.42
C ILE A 78 -18.70 0.22 -12.05
N SER A 79 -18.98 -0.27 -13.25
CA SER A 79 -20.29 -0.18 -13.87
C SER A 79 -21.08 -1.45 -13.57
N MET A 80 -22.30 -1.30 -13.10
CA MET A 80 -23.11 -2.44 -12.65
C MET A 80 -24.59 -2.23 -12.98
N ASP A 81 -25.31 -3.32 -13.08
CA ASP A 81 -26.78 -3.28 -13.11
C ASP A 81 -27.30 -2.71 -11.79
N ASN A 82 -28.36 -1.92 -11.86
CA ASN A 82 -29.01 -1.38 -10.67
C ASN A 82 -29.82 -2.48 -9.94
N LYS A 83 -29.11 -3.38 -9.29
CA LYS A 83 -29.67 -4.47 -8.48
C LYS A 83 -29.22 -4.37 -7.04
N ALA A 84 -30.12 -4.65 -6.12
CA ALA A 84 -29.78 -4.74 -4.69
C ALA A 84 -28.68 -5.78 -4.46
N GLY A 85 -27.67 -5.41 -3.68
CA GLY A 85 -26.56 -6.28 -3.28
C GLY A 85 -25.35 -6.28 -4.20
N THR A 86 -25.43 -5.75 -5.42
CA THR A 86 -24.27 -5.74 -6.34
C THR A 86 -23.12 -4.91 -5.78
N LEU A 87 -23.39 -3.69 -5.35
CA LEU A 87 -22.37 -2.82 -4.73
C LEU A 87 -21.80 -3.46 -3.45
N SER A 88 -22.65 -4.02 -2.61
CA SER A 88 -22.20 -4.69 -1.38
C SER A 88 -21.25 -5.85 -1.67
N ASN A 89 -21.52 -6.64 -2.70
CA ASN A 89 -20.64 -7.73 -3.11
C ASN A 89 -19.28 -7.24 -3.60
N CYS A 90 -19.25 -6.13 -4.31
CA CYS A 90 -18.01 -5.49 -4.75
C CYS A 90 -17.17 -5.00 -3.54
N ILE A 91 -17.82 -4.31 -2.61
CA ILE A 91 -17.18 -3.82 -1.38
C ILE A 91 -16.63 -4.98 -0.55
N ASN A 92 -17.42 -6.04 -0.37
CA ASN A 92 -16.99 -7.22 0.38
C ASN A 92 -15.81 -7.93 -0.28
N THR A 93 -15.74 -7.97 -1.59
CA THR A 93 -14.60 -8.55 -2.32
C THR A 93 -13.31 -7.81 -2.00
N ILE A 94 -13.34 -6.48 -2.01
CA ILE A 94 -12.18 -5.64 -1.66
C ILE A 94 -11.81 -5.86 -0.19
N ALA A 95 -12.79 -5.87 0.70
CA ALA A 95 -12.56 -6.05 2.14
C ALA A 95 -11.98 -7.43 2.47
N ARG A 96 -12.44 -8.49 1.81
CA ARG A 96 -11.90 -9.86 1.98
C ARG A 96 -10.45 -9.99 1.52
N ALA A 97 -10.03 -9.17 0.59
CA ALA A 97 -8.64 -9.09 0.14
C ALA A 97 -7.78 -8.17 1.02
N ASN A 98 -8.30 -7.71 2.16
CA ASN A 98 -7.68 -6.74 3.07
C ASN A 98 -7.40 -5.38 2.44
N GLY A 99 -8.18 -4.98 1.45
CA GLY A 99 -8.22 -3.60 0.97
C GLY A 99 -8.94 -2.72 1.99
N ASN A 100 -8.32 -1.61 2.38
CA ASN A 100 -8.93 -0.67 3.30
C ASN A 100 -9.71 0.39 2.53
N ILE A 101 -11.03 0.30 2.56
CA ILE A 101 -11.90 1.20 1.80
C ILE A 101 -11.93 2.58 2.45
N LEU A 102 -11.61 3.61 1.68
CA LEU A 102 -11.56 5.01 2.12
C LEU A 102 -12.82 5.77 1.71
N THR A 103 -13.21 5.65 0.44
CA THR A 103 -14.39 6.35 -0.08
C THR A 103 -15.20 5.44 -0.98
N ILE A 104 -16.51 5.63 -0.96
CA ILE A 104 -17.46 5.00 -1.86
C ILE A 104 -18.39 6.10 -2.37
N ASN A 105 -18.52 6.19 -3.69
CA ASN A 105 -19.41 7.14 -4.32
C ASN A 105 -20.17 6.45 -5.45
N GLN A 106 -21.48 6.44 -5.37
CA GLN A 106 -22.35 5.90 -6.41
C GLN A 106 -23.27 6.99 -6.92
N GLY A 107 -23.27 7.18 -8.24
CA GLY A 107 -24.20 8.09 -8.90
C GLY A 107 -25.61 7.52 -8.98
N ILE A 108 -26.56 8.40 -9.29
CA ILE A 108 -27.94 8.00 -9.56
C ILE A 108 -27.94 7.12 -10.82
N PRO A 109 -28.58 5.94 -10.80
CA PRO A 109 -28.63 5.07 -11.98
C PRO A 109 -29.28 5.73 -13.18
N ILE A 110 -28.68 5.55 -14.35
CA ILE A 110 -29.19 6.01 -15.63
C ILE A 110 -29.40 4.78 -16.51
N GLN A 111 -30.62 4.64 -17.03
CA GLN A 111 -30.99 3.48 -17.86
C GLN A 111 -30.64 2.14 -17.18
N ASN A 112 -30.92 2.06 -15.90
CA ASN A 112 -30.70 0.88 -15.08
C ASN A 112 -29.23 0.48 -14.87
N VAL A 113 -28.30 1.37 -15.18
CA VAL A 113 -26.86 1.21 -14.95
C VAL A 113 -26.37 2.19 -13.88
N ALA A 114 -25.74 1.67 -12.84
CA ALA A 114 -25.11 2.46 -11.80
C ALA A 114 -23.58 2.45 -11.99
N ILE A 115 -22.96 3.57 -11.68
CA ILE A 115 -21.51 3.71 -11.68
C ILE A 115 -21.08 4.02 -10.25
N ALA A 116 -20.24 3.16 -9.68
CA ALA A 116 -19.65 3.34 -8.36
C ALA A 116 -18.14 3.60 -8.49
N THR A 117 -17.65 4.53 -7.70
CA THR A 117 -16.23 4.81 -7.58
C THR A 117 -15.79 4.50 -6.16
N ILE A 118 -14.82 3.61 -6.01
CA ILE A 118 -14.33 3.15 -4.72
C ILE A 118 -12.84 3.43 -4.63
N ALA A 119 -12.42 4.20 -3.63
CA ALA A 119 -11.03 4.41 -3.32
C ALA A 119 -10.64 3.55 -2.10
N PHE A 120 -9.52 2.83 -2.21
CA PHE A 120 -9.04 1.96 -1.15
C PHE A 120 -7.52 1.88 -1.13
N GLU A 121 -6.98 1.63 0.06
CA GLU A 121 -5.55 1.41 0.26
C GLU A 121 -5.20 -0.04 0.01
N THR A 122 -4.09 -0.26 -0.69
CA THR A 122 -3.61 -1.60 -1.04
C THR A 122 -2.47 -2.10 -0.15
N ALA A 123 -2.02 -1.32 0.82
CA ALA A 123 -0.83 -1.60 1.64
C ALA A 123 -0.88 -2.96 2.35
N HIS A 124 -2.04 -3.41 2.77
CA HIS A 124 -2.23 -4.65 3.52
C HIS A 124 -2.99 -5.73 2.73
N MET A 125 -3.16 -5.52 1.44
CA MET A 125 -3.83 -6.52 0.61
C MET A 125 -3.02 -7.82 0.55
N ASP A 126 -3.72 -8.94 0.68
CA ASP A 126 -3.16 -10.29 0.60
C ASP A 126 -3.37 -10.94 -0.77
N GLN A 127 -4.02 -10.24 -1.68
CA GLN A 127 -4.23 -10.64 -3.08
C GLN A 127 -3.78 -9.52 -4.00
N SER A 128 -3.41 -9.88 -5.23
CA SER A 128 -3.06 -8.88 -6.23
C SER A 128 -4.28 -8.06 -6.64
N LEU A 129 -4.05 -6.82 -7.05
CA LEU A 129 -5.11 -5.96 -7.57
C LEU A 129 -5.82 -6.61 -8.77
N GLU A 130 -5.06 -7.26 -9.65
CA GLU A 130 -5.61 -7.98 -10.81
C GLU A 130 -6.57 -9.09 -10.39
N THR A 131 -6.20 -9.88 -9.39
CA THR A 131 -7.07 -10.94 -8.86
C THR A 131 -8.38 -10.37 -8.32
N VAL A 132 -8.30 -9.28 -7.56
CA VAL A 132 -9.50 -8.61 -7.02
C VAL A 132 -10.39 -8.08 -8.14
N MET A 133 -9.80 -7.46 -9.16
CA MET A 133 -10.54 -6.97 -10.33
C MET A 133 -11.23 -8.11 -11.08
N ASP A 134 -10.54 -9.23 -11.27
CA ASP A 134 -11.10 -10.40 -11.95
C ASP A 134 -12.30 -10.97 -11.17
N ILE A 135 -12.17 -11.07 -9.86
CA ILE A 135 -13.28 -11.55 -9.02
C ILE A 135 -14.49 -10.62 -9.12
N ILE A 136 -14.26 -9.31 -9.02
CA ILE A 136 -15.34 -8.31 -9.13
C ILE A 136 -15.99 -8.39 -10.50
N ASN A 137 -15.19 -8.48 -11.55
CA ASN A 137 -15.70 -8.54 -12.93
C ASN A 137 -16.59 -9.75 -13.20
N GLN A 138 -16.42 -10.82 -12.42
CA GLN A 138 -17.24 -12.04 -12.51
C GLN A 138 -18.46 -12.03 -11.61
N LEU A 139 -18.60 -11.05 -10.73
CA LEU A 139 -19.77 -10.94 -9.87
C LEU A 139 -21.04 -10.67 -10.69
N SER A 140 -22.13 -11.28 -10.25
CA SER A 140 -23.45 -11.06 -10.90
C SER A 140 -23.83 -9.59 -10.83
N GLY A 141 -24.20 -9.03 -11.96
CA GLY A 141 -24.61 -7.63 -12.08
C GLY A 141 -23.48 -6.66 -12.40
N VAL A 142 -22.22 -7.06 -12.32
CA VAL A 142 -21.09 -6.21 -12.71
C VAL A 142 -20.90 -6.24 -14.23
N LEU A 143 -20.88 -5.07 -14.84
CA LEU A 143 -20.71 -4.91 -16.28
C LEU A 143 -19.25 -4.65 -16.65
N SER A 144 -18.55 -3.81 -15.91
CA SER A 144 -17.13 -3.51 -16.15
C SER A 144 -16.46 -2.98 -14.89
N VAL A 145 -15.14 -3.16 -14.82
CA VAL A 145 -14.27 -2.69 -13.75
C VAL A 145 -13.03 -2.06 -14.38
N GLU A 146 -12.66 -0.87 -13.93
CA GLU A 146 -11.43 -0.22 -14.39
C GLU A 146 -10.79 0.61 -13.28
N ILE A 147 -9.46 0.76 -13.34
CA ILE A 147 -8.71 1.64 -12.47
C ILE A 147 -8.70 3.03 -13.10
N VAL A 148 -9.22 4.02 -12.38
CA VAL A 148 -9.32 5.40 -12.86
C VAL A 148 -8.36 6.34 -12.14
N GLY A 149 -7.69 5.89 -11.09
CA GLY A 149 -6.72 6.69 -10.35
C GLY A 149 -5.77 5.85 -9.50
N GLN A 150 -4.57 6.37 -9.34
CA GLN A 150 -3.54 5.86 -8.42
C GLN A 150 -2.85 7.04 -7.75
N SER A 151 -2.64 6.92 -6.47
CA SER A 151 -1.87 7.92 -5.74
C SER A 151 -1.01 7.30 -4.64
#